data_f388b2c47f26ef149099253a18ec3df8
#
_entry.id   f388b2c47f26ef149099253a18ec3df8
#
_cell.length_a   1.000
_cell.length_b   1.000
_cell.length_c   1.000
_cell.angle_alpha   90.00
_cell.angle_beta   90.00
_cell.angle_gamma   90.00
#
_symmetry.space_group_name_H-M   'P 1'
#
loop_
_entity.id
_entity.type
_entity.pdbx_description
1 polymer ?
#
loop_
_entity_poly.entity_id
_entity_poly.type
_entity_poly.pdbx_seq_one_letter_code
_entity_poly.pdbx_strand_id
1 'polypeptide(L)'
;MDFKKRMAEEVEEMLRHKYIESEKAGRDLGEECLARWPSEHGEAWRIGFNRRNMMDLGNGKKPVYFGVFLDDESRARIMEKFGDHIPEGWKTVCSHCTLSFGDPSGNGEVFDYIAEFLGRTVEMEIVSLGVSDEAVALGVDGNIRTRNAVPHITLAIPVGGRPVNSNKIDNWRDTGERLAVRGVVDSYPSHFGWQH
;
A
#
# COMPACT_ATOMS: atom_id res chain seq x y z
N MET A 1 -2.38 13.28 0.33
CA MET A 1 -2.44 13.73 1.76
C MET A 1 -1.45 14.87 1.95
N ASP A 2 -1.85 15.96 2.58
CA ASP A 2 -0.92 17.07 2.87
C ASP A 2 -0.09 16.73 4.12
N PHE A 3 1.21 16.50 3.94
CA PHE A 3 2.15 16.18 5.02
C PHE A 3 2.19 17.27 6.10
N LYS A 4 2.08 18.55 5.70
CA LYS A 4 2.03 19.68 6.65
C LYS A 4 0.77 19.63 7.51
N LYS A 5 -0.38 19.31 6.90
CA LYS A 5 -1.65 19.13 7.62
C LYS A 5 -1.53 18.00 8.62
N ARG A 6 -0.97 16.85 8.22
CA ARG A 6 -0.78 15.71 9.11
C ARG A 6 0.10 16.07 10.31
N MET A 7 1.26 16.69 10.06
CA MET A 7 2.15 17.10 11.15
C MET A 7 1.48 18.11 12.10
N ALA A 8 0.73 19.07 11.55
CA ALA A 8 0.04 20.06 12.39
C ALA A 8 -1.00 19.40 13.29
N GLU A 9 -1.83 18.50 12.77
CA GLU A 9 -2.83 17.76 13.55
C GLU A 9 -2.18 16.82 14.58
N GLU A 10 -1.04 16.20 14.26
CA GLU A 10 -0.29 15.35 15.19
C GLU A 10 0.23 16.16 16.40
N VAL A 11 0.85 17.31 16.14
CA VAL A 11 1.32 18.22 17.18
C VAL A 11 0.16 18.73 18.05
N GLU A 12 -0.95 19.10 17.45
CA GLU A 12 -2.15 19.54 18.18
C GLU A 12 -2.67 18.44 19.11
N GLU A 13 -2.72 17.17 18.66
CA GLU A 13 -3.14 16.05 19.48
C GLU A 13 -2.15 15.77 20.62
N MET A 14 -0.85 15.87 20.37
CA MET A 14 0.19 15.74 21.42
C MET A 14 0.01 16.80 22.51
N LEU A 15 -0.22 18.06 22.14
CA LEU A 15 -0.45 19.16 23.09
C LEU A 15 -1.76 18.97 23.86
N ARG A 16 -2.81 18.52 23.19
CA ARG A 16 -4.09 18.20 23.83
C ARG A 16 -3.94 17.08 24.86
N HIS A 17 -3.21 16.01 24.50
CA HIS A 17 -2.93 14.90 25.40
C HIS A 17 -2.16 15.38 26.65
N LYS A 18 -1.07 16.15 26.43
CA LYS A 18 -0.32 16.75 27.55
C LYS A 18 -1.20 17.57 28.48
N TYR A 19 -2.08 18.41 27.91
CA TYR A 19 -3.01 19.22 28.71
C TYR A 19 -3.90 18.34 29.61
N ILE A 20 -4.55 17.32 29.03
CA ILE A 20 -5.45 16.41 29.74
C ILE A 20 -4.70 15.66 30.85
N GLU A 21 -3.52 15.12 30.57
CA GLU A 21 -2.73 14.37 31.55
C GLU A 21 -2.20 15.28 32.68
N SER A 22 -1.84 16.53 32.36
CA SER A 22 -1.44 17.52 33.35
C SER A 22 -2.59 17.90 34.30
N GLU A 23 -3.81 18.07 33.76
CA GLU A 23 -5.01 18.31 34.59
C GLU A 23 -5.28 17.14 35.54
N LYS A 24 -5.20 15.89 35.05
CA LYS A 24 -5.34 14.69 35.88
C LYS A 24 -4.30 14.59 36.98
N ALA A 25 -3.05 14.98 36.67
CA ALA A 25 -1.92 14.96 37.61
C ALA A 25 -1.90 16.13 38.59
N GLY A 26 -2.71 17.17 38.38
CA GLY A 26 -2.70 18.39 39.18
C GLY A 26 -1.42 19.21 39.05
N ARG A 27 -0.61 18.99 38.00
CA ARG A 27 0.64 19.70 37.71
C ARG A 27 1.00 19.62 36.23
N ASP A 28 1.78 20.58 35.74
CA ASP A 28 2.31 20.48 34.36
C ASP A 28 3.32 19.31 34.26
N LEU A 29 3.06 18.41 33.29
CA LEU A 29 3.92 17.26 32.99
C LEU A 29 5.09 17.61 32.06
N GLY A 30 5.17 18.86 31.58
CA GLY A 30 6.30 19.38 30.81
C GLY A 30 6.52 18.70 29.45
N GLU A 31 7.75 18.78 28.99
CA GLU A 31 8.18 18.23 27.69
C GLU A 31 8.31 16.70 27.73
N GLU A 32 8.50 16.10 28.88
CA GLU A 32 8.65 14.65 29.02
C GLU A 32 7.39 13.90 28.56
N CYS A 33 6.21 14.44 28.84
CA CYS A 33 4.94 13.89 28.36
C CYS A 33 4.87 13.92 26.84
N LEU A 34 5.32 15.00 26.21
CA LEU A 34 5.36 15.12 24.75
C LEU A 34 6.38 14.15 24.12
N ALA A 35 7.54 13.96 24.75
CA ALA A 35 8.59 13.07 24.24
C ALA A 35 8.17 11.59 24.24
N ARG A 36 7.31 11.16 25.16
CA ARG A 36 6.79 9.79 25.24
C ARG A 36 5.61 9.54 24.29
N TRP A 37 4.84 10.55 23.98
CA TRP A 37 3.61 10.42 23.23
C TRP A 37 3.77 9.65 21.88
N PRO A 38 4.81 9.90 21.04
CA PRO A 38 4.97 9.18 19.78
C PRO A 38 5.08 7.66 19.94
N SER A 39 5.76 7.19 20.98
CA SER A 39 5.92 5.76 21.26
C SER A 39 4.67 5.11 21.87
N GLU A 40 3.91 5.87 22.67
CA GLU A 40 2.74 5.35 23.40
C GLU A 40 1.45 5.46 22.57
N HIS A 41 1.30 6.51 21.75
CA HIS A 41 0.04 6.86 21.07
C HIS A 41 0.18 7.12 19.57
N GLY A 42 1.40 7.42 19.09
CA GLY A 42 1.62 7.90 17.73
C GLY A 42 1.14 6.92 16.66
N GLU A 43 1.29 5.60 16.87
CA GLU A 43 0.82 4.60 15.93
C GLU A 43 -0.71 4.57 15.82
N ALA A 44 -1.41 4.48 16.94
CA ALA A 44 -2.86 4.46 16.97
C ALA A 44 -3.46 5.75 16.37
N TRP A 45 -2.85 6.90 16.69
CA TRP A 45 -3.25 8.17 16.12
C TRP A 45 -3.07 8.19 14.59
N ARG A 46 -1.91 7.73 14.09
CA ARG A 46 -1.62 7.69 12.65
C ARG A 46 -2.61 6.82 11.89
N ILE A 47 -2.92 5.63 12.41
CA ILE A 47 -3.93 4.75 11.82
C ILE A 47 -5.28 5.47 11.77
N GLY A 48 -5.69 6.09 12.87
CA GLY A 48 -6.92 6.87 12.93
C GLY A 48 -6.95 8.05 11.95
N PHE A 49 -5.81 8.75 11.80
CA PHE A 49 -5.66 9.82 10.82
C PHE A 49 -5.79 9.28 9.38
N ASN A 50 -5.11 8.19 9.04
CA ASN A 50 -5.19 7.55 7.74
C ASN A 50 -6.63 7.12 7.42
N ARG A 51 -7.34 6.49 8.36
CA ARG A 51 -8.75 6.10 8.19
C ARG A 51 -9.65 7.27 7.79
N ARG A 52 -9.44 8.44 8.37
CA ARG A 52 -10.24 9.64 8.07
C ARG A 52 -9.84 10.34 6.77
N ASN A 53 -8.59 10.22 6.35
CA ASN A 53 -8.03 11.06 5.30
C ASN A 53 -7.52 10.30 4.06
N MET A 54 -7.49 8.94 4.04
CA MET A 54 -6.92 8.19 2.92
C MET A 54 -7.61 8.44 1.58
N MET A 55 -8.88 8.86 1.58
CA MET A 55 -9.62 9.21 0.37
C MET A 55 -9.46 10.67 -0.05
N ASP A 56 -8.62 11.46 0.64
CA ASP A 56 -8.36 12.87 0.34
C ASP A 56 -6.89 13.07 -0.04
N LEU A 57 -6.63 13.34 -1.31
CA LEU A 57 -5.31 13.72 -1.83
C LEU A 57 -5.07 15.23 -1.77
N GLY A 58 -6.04 16.00 -1.25
CA GLY A 58 -6.06 17.46 -1.29
C GLY A 58 -6.67 18.00 -2.59
N ASN A 59 -7.16 19.24 -2.52
CA ASN A 59 -7.78 19.95 -3.66
C ASN A 59 -8.92 19.18 -4.36
N GLY A 60 -9.69 18.39 -3.61
CA GLY A 60 -10.80 17.59 -4.13
C GLY A 60 -10.39 16.36 -4.94
N LYS A 61 -9.12 16.05 -5.02
CA LYS A 61 -8.62 14.85 -5.69
C LYS A 61 -8.81 13.61 -4.80
N LYS A 62 -9.15 12.49 -5.43
CA LYS A 62 -9.28 11.18 -4.77
C LYS A 62 -8.35 10.15 -5.38
N PRO A 63 -7.91 9.15 -4.60
CA PRO A 63 -7.21 8.00 -5.14
C PRO A 63 -8.07 7.25 -6.17
N VAL A 64 -7.44 6.78 -7.23
CA VAL A 64 -8.05 5.88 -8.22
C VAL A 64 -7.99 4.44 -7.71
N TYR A 65 -6.86 4.05 -7.12
CA TYR A 65 -6.65 2.75 -6.49
C TYR A 65 -5.57 2.84 -5.41
N PHE A 66 -5.54 1.84 -4.53
CA PHE A 66 -4.49 1.59 -3.56
C PHE A 66 -3.74 0.32 -3.94
N GLY A 67 -2.44 0.30 -3.68
CA GLY A 67 -1.57 -0.83 -3.99
C GLY A 67 -0.32 -0.87 -3.12
N VAL A 68 0.40 -1.99 -3.23
CA VAL A 68 1.78 -2.12 -2.78
C VAL A 68 2.67 -1.84 -3.98
N PHE A 69 3.29 -0.68 -4.04
CA PHE A 69 4.15 -0.23 -5.12
C PHE A 69 5.57 -0.73 -4.88
N LEU A 70 6.07 -1.54 -5.81
CA LEU A 70 7.36 -2.21 -5.69
C LEU A 70 8.52 -1.22 -5.72
N ASP A 71 9.54 -1.48 -4.91
CA ASP A 71 10.83 -0.81 -5.03
C ASP A 71 11.59 -1.30 -6.29
N ASP A 72 12.59 -0.52 -6.71
CA ASP A 72 13.36 -0.81 -7.94
C ASP A 72 14.14 -2.12 -7.82
N GLU A 73 14.66 -2.47 -6.63
CA GLU A 73 15.36 -3.72 -6.39
C GLU A 73 14.43 -4.93 -6.59
N SER A 74 13.23 -4.88 -6.03
CA SER A 74 12.22 -5.94 -6.20
C SER A 74 11.80 -6.08 -7.65
N ARG A 75 11.61 -4.96 -8.37
CA ARG A 75 11.29 -4.96 -9.79
C ARG A 75 12.40 -5.60 -10.63
N ALA A 76 13.67 -5.24 -10.36
CA ALA A 76 14.82 -5.82 -11.06
C ALA A 76 14.91 -7.34 -10.84
N ARG A 77 14.75 -7.82 -9.60
CA ARG A 77 14.74 -9.24 -9.25
C ARG A 77 13.60 -10.01 -9.91
N ILE A 78 12.41 -9.40 -10.00
CA ILE A 78 11.27 -9.98 -10.73
C ILE A 78 11.63 -10.13 -12.22
N MET A 79 12.17 -9.08 -12.82
CA MET A 79 12.51 -9.10 -14.26
C MET A 79 13.63 -10.10 -14.56
N GLU A 80 14.63 -10.22 -13.69
CA GLU A 80 15.68 -11.23 -13.82
C GLU A 80 15.13 -12.66 -13.81
N LYS A 81 14.19 -12.94 -12.89
CA LYS A 81 13.67 -14.29 -12.67
C LYS A 81 12.52 -14.67 -13.61
N PHE A 82 11.64 -13.74 -13.91
CA PHE A 82 10.38 -13.99 -14.64
C PHE A 82 10.28 -13.27 -15.99
N GLY A 83 11.28 -12.50 -16.39
CA GLY A 83 11.27 -11.74 -17.65
C GLY A 83 11.06 -12.61 -18.89
N ASP A 84 11.59 -13.81 -18.89
CA ASP A 84 11.46 -14.78 -20.00
C ASP A 84 10.01 -15.29 -20.19
N HIS A 85 9.14 -15.09 -19.23
CA HIS A 85 7.70 -15.39 -19.36
C HIS A 85 6.90 -14.30 -20.07
N ILE A 86 7.52 -13.17 -20.38
CA ILE A 86 6.87 -12.07 -21.11
C ILE A 86 6.87 -12.40 -22.60
N PRO A 87 5.69 -12.55 -23.24
CA PRO A 87 5.64 -12.79 -24.67
C PRO A 87 6.28 -11.63 -25.46
N GLU A 88 6.89 -11.96 -26.60
CA GLU A 88 7.48 -10.96 -27.48
C GLU A 88 6.45 -9.88 -27.89
N GLY A 89 6.88 -8.63 -27.85
CA GLY A 89 6.03 -7.48 -28.20
C GLY A 89 5.02 -7.06 -27.11
N TRP A 90 4.98 -7.73 -25.96
CA TRP A 90 4.11 -7.31 -24.87
C TRP A 90 4.73 -6.16 -24.06
N LYS A 91 3.85 -5.33 -23.48
CA LYS A 91 4.24 -4.22 -22.62
C LYS A 91 4.45 -4.73 -21.18
N THR A 92 5.66 -4.52 -20.65
CA THR A 92 5.96 -4.75 -19.23
C THR A 92 5.20 -3.74 -18.36
N VAL A 93 4.61 -4.21 -17.27
CA VAL A 93 3.91 -3.42 -16.23
C VAL A 93 4.72 -3.48 -14.95
N CYS A 94 4.78 -4.60 -14.27
CA CYS A 94 5.63 -4.93 -13.10
C CYS A 94 5.83 -3.77 -12.10
N SER A 95 4.77 -3.14 -11.64
CA SER A 95 4.87 -1.95 -10.80
C SER A 95 4.28 -2.10 -9.41
N HIS A 96 3.19 -2.84 -9.24
CA HIS A 96 2.48 -2.93 -7.98
C HIS A 96 1.58 -4.15 -7.87
N CYS A 97 1.20 -4.48 -6.63
CA CYS A 97 0.07 -5.36 -6.30
C CYS A 97 -1.12 -4.50 -5.89
N THR A 98 -2.26 -4.59 -6.59
CA THR A 98 -3.46 -3.80 -6.27
C THR A 98 -4.14 -4.33 -5.01
N LEU A 99 -4.42 -3.45 -4.05
CA LEU A 99 -5.19 -3.75 -2.84
C LEU A 99 -6.68 -3.45 -3.03
N SER A 100 -7.01 -2.27 -3.53
CA SER A 100 -8.39 -1.85 -3.81
C SER A 100 -8.45 -0.86 -4.96
N PHE A 101 -9.34 -1.09 -5.92
CA PHE A 101 -9.71 -0.08 -6.89
C PHE A 101 -10.87 0.76 -6.33
N GLY A 102 -10.75 2.08 -6.39
CA GLY A 102 -11.72 3.02 -5.81
C GLY A 102 -11.68 3.06 -4.27
N ASP A 103 -12.82 3.42 -3.67
CA ASP A 103 -12.97 3.56 -2.23
C ASP A 103 -12.94 2.19 -1.52
N PRO A 104 -11.99 1.93 -0.60
CA PRO A 104 -11.89 0.66 0.10
C PRO A 104 -12.92 0.49 1.23
N SER A 105 -13.67 1.53 1.63
CA SER A 105 -14.55 1.52 2.82
C SER A 105 -15.63 0.43 2.81
N GLY A 106 -16.00 -0.08 1.61
CA GLY A 106 -16.93 -1.21 1.47
C GLY A 106 -16.35 -2.60 1.83
N ASN A 107 -15.06 -2.69 2.21
CA ASN A 107 -14.41 -3.92 2.69
C ASN A 107 -13.54 -3.58 3.89
N GLY A 108 -14.04 -3.91 5.11
CA GLY A 108 -13.41 -3.53 6.36
C GLY A 108 -11.96 -4.01 6.51
N GLU A 109 -11.65 -5.25 6.13
CA GLU A 109 -10.30 -5.80 6.26
C GLU A 109 -9.30 -5.09 5.35
N VAL A 110 -9.68 -4.80 4.09
CA VAL A 110 -8.83 -4.08 3.15
C VAL A 110 -8.68 -2.62 3.55
N PHE A 111 -9.76 -1.99 4.03
CA PHE A 111 -9.75 -0.62 4.53
C PHE A 111 -8.80 -0.47 5.74
N ASP A 112 -8.92 -1.37 6.71
CA ASP A 112 -8.10 -1.36 7.91
C ASP A 112 -6.63 -1.64 7.58
N TYR A 113 -6.35 -2.58 6.69
CA TYR A 113 -5.01 -2.87 6.21
C TYR A 113 -4.37 -1.63 5.55
N ILE A 114 -5.09 -0.97 4.64
CA ILE A 114 -4.59 0.25 3.99
C ILE A 114 -4.33 1.34 5.03
N ALA A 115 -5.25 1.56 5.98
CA ALA A 115 -5.08 2.59 7.01
C ALA A 115 -3.85 2.34 7.90
N GLU A 116 -3.60 1.08 8.24
CA GLU A 116 -2.46 0.66 9.05
C GLU A 116 -1.13 0.83 8.32
N PHE A 117 -1.07 0.40 7.05
CA PHE A 117 0.19 0.33 6.31
C PHE A 117 0.45 1.48 5.35
N LEU A 118 -0.48 2.43 5.16
CA LEU A 118 -0.31 3.57 4.25
C LEU A 118 0.99 4.35 4.55
N GLY A 119 1.89 4.40 3.56
CA GLY A 119 3.23 4.98 3.66
C GLY A 119 4.29 4.07 4.28
N ARG A 120 3.97 2.81 4.58
CA ARG A 120 4.93 1.82 5.10
C ARG A 120 5.35 0.84 4.02
N THR A 121 6.58 0.37 4.13
CA THR A 121 7.08 -0.76 3.34
C THR A 121 6.52 -2.06 3.91
N VAL A 122 6.06 -2.94 3.02
CA VAL A 122 5.60 -4.30 3.33
C VAL A 122 6.35 -5.30 2.45
N GLU A 123 6.46 -6.53 2.94
CA GLU A 123 7.05 -7.65 2.21
C GLU A 123 5.97 -8.60 1.69
N MET A 124 6.21 -9.15 0.51
CA MET A 124 5.39 -10.14 -0.16
C MET A 124 6.28 -11.25 -0.72
N GLU A 125 5.73 -12.43 -0.92
CA GLU A 125 6.41 -13.53 -1.60
C GLU A 125 5.70 -13.84 -2.91
N ILE A 126 6.41 -13.88 -4.02
CA ILE A 126 5.89 -14.41 -5.28
C ILE A 126 5.84 -15.94 -5.15
N VAL A 127 4.66 -16.49 -5.38
CA VAL A 127 4.36 -17.91 -5.16
C VAL A 127 3.83 -18.62 -6.39
N SER A 128 3.24 -17.89 -7.34
CA SER A 128 2.65 -18.47 -8.54
C SER A 128 2.78 -17.57 -9.76
N LEU A 129 2.69 -18.18 -10.94
CA LEU A 129 2.66 -17.55 -12.24
C LEU A 129 1.33 -17.85 -12.91
N GLY A 130 0.65 -16.82 -13.36
CA GLY A 130 -0.58 -16.90 -14.13
C GLY A 130 -0.35 -16.36 -15.54
N VAL A 131 -0.82 -17.10 -16.55
CA VAL A 131 -0.68 -16.73 -17.95
C VAL A 131 -2.01 -16.88 -18.66
N SER A 132 -2.39 -15.86 -19.41
CA SER A 132 -3.54 -15.87 -20.32
C SER A 132 -3.19 -15.13 -21.62
N ASP A 133 -4.10 -15.09 -22.57
CA ASP A 133 -3.94 -14.31 -23.82
C ASP A 133 -4.00 -12.80 -23.58
N GLU A 134 -4.44 -12.35 -22.38
CA GLU A 134 -4.64 -10.95 -22.05
C GLU A 134 -3.66 -10.40 -21.00
N ALA A 135 -3.00 -11.27 -20.22
CA ALA A 135 -2.06 -10.86 -19.19
C ALA A 135 -1.12 -12.00 -18.76
N VAL A 136 0.07 -11.62 -18.33
CA VAL A 136 0.96 -12.42 -17.47
C VAL A 136 1.03 -11.76 -16.13
N ALA A 137 0.86 -12.53 -15.05
CA ALA A 137 0.89 -11.99 -13.70
C ALA A 137 1.54 -12.97 -12.72
N LEU A 138 2.07 -12.43 -11.63
CA LEU A 138 2.73 -13.14 -10.56
C LEU A 138 1.82 -13.10 -9.33
N GLY A 139 1.31 -14.26 -8.91
CA GLY A 139 0.56 -14.38 -7.67
C GLY A 139 1.47 -14.21 -6.47
N VAL A 140 1.00 -13.44 -5.50
CA VAL A 140 1.76 -13.16 -4.29
C VAL A 140 1.05 -13.71 -3.06
N ASP A 141 1.85 -14.12 -2.07
CA ASP A 141 1.42 -14.46 -0.72
C ASP A 141 2.05 -13.50 0.28
N GLY A 142 1.56 -13.54 1.50
CA GLY A 142 1.98 -12.67 2.57
C GLY A 142 0.78 -12.13 3.35
N ASN A 143 1.06 -11.33 4.37
CA ASN A 143 -0.01 -10.72 5.16
C ASN A 143 -0.62 -9.49 4.42
N ILE A 144 -1.12 -9.72 3.19
CA ILE A 144 -1.72 -8.70 2.33
C ILE A 144 -3.22 -8.87 2.27
N ARG A 145 -3.96 -7.76 2.36
CA ARG A 145 -5.41 -7.72 2.17
C ARG A 145 -5.74 -6.99 0.87
N THR A 146 -6.43 -7.68 -0.02
CA THR A 146 -6.83 -7.15 -1.33
C THR A 146 -8.27 -7.56 -1.65
N ARG A 147 -8.89 -6.80 -2.55
CA ARG A 147 -10.21 -7.17 -3.13
C ARG A 147 -10.12 -8.20 -4.25
N ASN A 148 -8.93 -8.43 -4.80
CA ASN A 148 -8.74 -9.43 -5.85
C ASN A 148 -8.81 -10.85 -5.25
N ALA A 149 -9.42 -11.77 -5.98
CA ALA A 149 -9.51 -13.18 -5.55
C ALA A 149 -8.13 -13.80 -5.34
N VAL A 150 -7.16 -13.44 -6.19
CA VAL A 150 -5.74 -13.77 -6.05
C VAL A 150 -4.96 -12.48 -5.98
N PRO A 151 -4.24 -12.20 -4.87
CA PRO A 151 -3.30 -11.09 -4.81
C PRO A 151 -2.21 -11.29 -5.89
N HIS A 152 -1.94 -10.28 -6.72
CA HIS A 152 -0.97 -10.45 -7.80
C HIS A 152 -0.34 -9.14 -8.28
N ILE A 153 0.83 -9.27 -8.91
CA ILE A 153 1.53 -8.24 -9.64
C ILE A 153 1.35 -8.54 -11.14
N THR A 154 0.73 -7.65 -11.90
CA THR A 154 0.69 -7.77 -13.36
C THR A 154 2.10 -7.60 -13.91
N LEU A 155 2.66 -8.64 -14.54
CA LEU A 155 4.00 -8.62 -15.12
C LEU A 155 3.98 -7.96 -16.49
N ALA A 156 3.09 -8.41 -17.39
CA ALA A 156 2.99 -7.88 -18.74
C ALA A 156 1.58 -8.02 -19.32
N ILE A 157 1.28 -7.20 -20.33
CA ILE A 157 0.03 -7.19 -21.10
C ILE A 157 0.33 -7.01 -22.60
N PRO A 158 -0.52 -7.48 -23.51
CA PRO A 158 -0.40 -7.17 -24.94
C PRO A 158 -0.47 -5.64 -25.19
N VAL A 159 0.09 -5.20 -26.31
CA VAL A 159 -0.06 -3.79 -26.73
C VAL A 159 -1.55 -3.45 -26.89
N GLY A 160 -1.99 -2.37 -26.22
CA GLY A 160 -3.40 -2.00 -26.16
C GLY A 160 -4.22 -2.78 -25.12
N GLY A 161 -3.64 -3.77 -24.45
CA GLY A 161 -4.27 -4.49 -23.34
C GLY A 161 -4.42 -3.63 -22.08
N ARG A 162 -5.13 -4.18 -21.10
CA ARG A 162 -5.41 -3.49 -19.82
C ARG A 162 -4.90 -4.34 -18.65
N PRO A 163 -4.14 -3.78 -17.68
CA PRO A 163 -3.65 -4.53 -16.52
C PRO A 163 -4.74 -5.25 -15.73
N VAL A 164 -5.96 -4.69 -15.68
CA VAL A 164 -7.12 -5.30 -14.99
C VAL A 164 -7.49 -6.68 -15.53
N ASN A 165 -7.04 -7.05 -16.74
CA ASN A 165 -7.30 -8.36 -17.32
C ASN A 165 -6.59 -9.49 -16.55
N SER A 166 -5.54 -9.19 -15.78
CA SER A 166 -4.91 -10.16 -14.88
C SER A 166 -5.86 -10.71 -13.81
N ASN A 167 -6.92 -9.99 -13.47
CA ASN A 167 -7.97 -10.48 -12.56
C ASN A 167 -8.78 -11.68 -13.12
N LYS A 168 -8.71 -11.91 -14.44
CA LYS A 168 -9.42 -13.00 -15.11
C LYS A 168 -8.58 -14.28 -15.24
N ILE A 169 -7.34 -14.24 -14.82
CA ILE A 169 -6.47 -15.42 -14.84
C ILE A 169 -7.03 -16.44 -13.85
N ASP A 170 -7.32 -17.63 -14.32
CA ASP A 170 -7.85 -18.77 -13.56
C ASP A 170 -6.83 -19.90 -13.41
N ASN A 171 -5.80 -19.94 -14.27
CA ASN A 171 -4.77 -20.96 -14.29
C ASN A 171 -3.46 -20.46 -13.67
N TRP A 172 -3.41 -20.51 -12.34
CA TRP A 172 -2.21 -20.18 -11.57
C TRP A 172 -1.38 -21.43 -11.32
N ARG A 173 -0.07 -21.37 -11.65
CA ARG A 173 0.87 -22.47 -11.43
C ARG A 173 1.86 -22.06 -10.36
N ASP A 174 2.11 -22.94 -9.39
CA ASP A 174 3.17 -22.71 -8.41
C ASP A 174 4.52 -22.54 -9.13
N THR A 175 5.29 -21.54 -8.70
CA THR A 175 6.63 -21.28 -9.28
C THR A 175 7.69 -22.28 -8.79
N GLY A 176 7.38 -23.10 -7.79
CA GLY A 176 8.32 -24.04 -7.15
C GLY A 176 9.35 -23.37 -6.24
N GLU A 177 9.57 -22.08 -6.43
CA GLU A 177 10.49 -21.25 -5.64
C GLU A 177 9.79 -19.99 -5.17
N ARG A 178 10.18 -19.49 -4.02
CA ARG A 178 9.67 -18.24 -3.46
C ARG A 178 10.63 -17.09 -3.77
N LEU A 179 10.09 -15.94 -4.17
CA LEU A 179 10.87 -14.72 -4.34
C LEU A 179 10.28 -13.64 -3.44
N ALA A 180 11.03 -13.27 -2.39
CA ALA A 180 10.65 -12.16 -1.53
C ALA A 180 10.80 -10.83 -2.28
N VAL A 181 9.78 -9.98 -2.22
CA VAL A 181 9.74 -8.65 -2.83
C VAL A 181 9.17 -7.64 -1.84
N ARG A 182 9.52 -6.38 -2.00
CA ARG A 182 9.10 -5.29 -1.11
C ARG A 182 8.42 -4.19 -1.90
N GLY A 183 7.55 -3.48 -1.23
CA GLY A 183 6.94 -2.28 -1.79
C GLY A 183 6.28 -1.44 -0.72
N VAL A 184 5.91 -0.23 -1.08
CA VAL A 184 5.24 0.72 -0.19
C VAL A 184 3.74 0.69 -0.44
N VAL A 185 2.96 0.62 0.63
CA VAL A 185 1.50 0.81 0.55
C VAL A 185 1.21 2.28 0.27
N ASP A 186 0.64 2.55 -0.90
CA ASP A 186 0.26 3.91 -1.32
C ASP A 186 -0.96 3.87 -2.23
N SER A 187 -1.34 5.01 -2.74
CA SER A 187 -2.39 5.17 -3.76
C SER A 187 -1.83 5.65 -5.10
N TYR A 188 -2.68 5.55 -6.12
CA TYR A 188 -2.43 6.24 -7.38
C TYR A 188 -3.59 7.25 -7.65
N PRO A 189 -3.29 8.53 -7.86
CA PRO A 189 -2.01 9.20 -7.60
C PRO A 189 -1.52 9.05 -6.16
N SER A 190 -0.20 9.15 -5.94
CA SER A 190 0.44 8.95 -4.64
C SER A 190 -0.05 9.96 -3.59
N HIS A 191 -0.28 9.48 -2.35
CA HIS A 191 -0.53 10.32 -1.17
C HIS A 191 0.67 11.19 -0.79
N PHE A 192 1.88 10.70 -1.09
CA PHE A 192 3.14 11.31 -0.66
C PHE A 192 3.84 12.07 -1.80
N GLY A 193 3.23 12.10 -3.01
CA GLY A 193 3.81 12.74 -4.18
C GLY A 193 4.94 11.93 -4.83
N TRP A 194 5.07 10.64 -4.50
CA TRP A 194 6.07 9.77 -5.12
C TRP A 194 5.69 9.45 -6.58
N GLN A 195 6.70 9.25 -7.41
CA GLN A 195 6.51 8.75 -8.77
C GLN A 195 6.65 7.22 -8.73
N HIS A 196 5.56 6.55 -9.05
CA HIS A 196 5.48 5.09 -9.10
C HIS A 196 5.54 4.56 -10.53
#